data_4c688028e7de7e1e5cb29fc98ad93e07
#
_entry.id   4c688028e7de7e1e5cb29fc98ad93e07
#
_cell.length_a   1.000
_cell.length_b   1.000
_cell.length_c   1.000
_cell.angle_alpha   90.00
_cell.angle_beta   90.00
_cell.angle_gamma   90.00
#
_symmetry.space_group_name_H-M   'P 1'
#
loop_
_entity.id
_entity.type
_entity.pdbx_description
1 polymer ?
#
loop_
_entity_poly.entity_id
_entity_poly.type
_entity_poly.pdbx_seq_one_letter_code
_entity_poly.pdbx_strand_id
1 'polypeptide(L)'
;CGCVLALSACSGSGYQSSKLNYKGQINDPIMAIALLSEQQHEWAGTPYVLGGRGRKGVDCSGFVQTTFFDRFGIKLPRQTKEQANYGQYIEKEDIQTGDLVFFKTGRGPNGYHVGIYVKEDKFLHASTKGGVVYSSLNSDYWRKTYWQARRI
;
A
#
# COMPACT_ATOMS: atom_id res chain seq x y z
N CYS A 1 4.06 -49.68 -26.27
CA CYS A 1 4.44 -48.26 -26.38
C CYS A 1 3.49 -47.40 -25.58
N GLY A 2 3.73 -47.31 -24.30
CA GLY A 2 2.95 -46.46 -23.43
C GLY A 2 3.46 -45.02 -23.50
N CYS A 3 2.73 -44.12 -24.13
CA CYS A 3 2.92 -42.69 -23.90
C CYS A 3 2.39 -42.37 -22.53
N VAL A 4 3.27 -42.28 -21.57
CA VAL A 4 2.95 -41.70 -20.30
C VAL A 4 2.93 -40.19 -20.52
N LEU A 5 1.76 -39.65 -20.73
CA LEU A 5 1.53 -38.24 -20.58
C LEU A 5 1.66 -37.92 -19.11
N ALA A 6 2.83 -37.47 -18.72
CA ALA A 6 3.00 -36.82 -17.44
C ALA A 6 2.27 -35.49 -17.52
N LEU A 7 1.02 -35.51 -17.14
CA LEU A 7 0.31 -34.31 -16.80
C LEU A 7 0.93 -33.73 -15.52
N SER A 8 1.95 -32.93 -15.69
CA SER A 8 2.38 -32.08 -14.62
C SER A 8 1.29 -31.05 -14.43
N ALA A 9 0.41 -31.32 -13.50
CA ALA A 9 -0.55 -30.34 -13.06
C ALA A 9 0.22 -29.21 -12.41
N CYS A 10 0.36 -28.10 -13.09
CA CYS A 10 0.78 -26.85 -12.48
C CYS A 10 -0.37 -26.30 -11.65
N SER A 11 -0.62 -26.92 -10.52
CA SER A 11 -1.58 -26.39 -9.57
C SER A 11 -0.90 -25.37 -8.67
N GLY A 12 -1.42 -24.17 -8.59
CA GLY A 12 -1.12 -23.21 -7.55
C GLY A 12 0.08 -22.30 -7.73
N SER A 13 0.75 -22.32 -8.87
CA SER A 13 1.90 -21.43 -9.10
C SER A 13 1.55 -20.05 -9.64
N GLY A 14 0.29 -19.78 -9.95
CA GLY A 14 -0.15 -18.48 -10.48
C GLY A 14 0.03 -17.32 -9.51
N TYR A 15 0.13 -17.61 -8.23
CA TYR A 15 0.25 -16.61 -7.18
C TYR A 15 1.67 -16.04 -7.02
N GLN A 16 2.68 -16.84 -7.25
CA GLN A 16 4.06 -16.38 -7.11
C GLN A 16 4.56 -15.60 -8.32
N SER A 17 3.98 -15.81 -9.48
CA SER A 17 4.39 -15.12 -10.69
C SER A 17 4.00 -13.63 -10.67
N SER A 18 2.96 -13.26 -9.96
CA SER A 18 2.55 -11.84 -9.85
C SER A 18 3.54 -10.98 -9.07
N LYS A 19 4.27 -11.57 -8.11
CA LYS A 19 5.32 -10.86 -7.37
C LYS A 19 6.56 -10.57 -8.21
N LEU A 20 6.82 -11.39 -9.22
CA LEU A 20 8.05 -11.32 -10.02
C LEU A 20 7.97 -10.35 -11.19
N ASN A 21 6.76 -9.99 -11.61
CA ASN A 21 6.56 -9.22 -12.83
C ASN A 21 6.32 -7.73 -12.59
N TYR A 22 6.20 -7.31 -11.34
CA TYR A 22 5.96 -5.90 -11.03
C TYR A 22 7.29 -5.22 -10.72
N LYS A 23 7.89 -4.62 -11.73
CA LYS A 23 9.10 -3.83 -11.57
C LYS A 23 8.82 -2.40 -11.99
N GLY A 24 9.00 -1.45 -11.08
CA GLY A 24 8.85 -0.04 -11.38
C GLY A 24 7.43 0.48 -11.18
N GLN A 25 6.90 1.21 -12.15
CA GLN A 25 5.60 1.88 -12.02
C GLN A 25 4.43 0.91 -11.91
N ILE A 26 3.42 1.31 -11.14
CA ILE A 26 2.14 0.60 -11.06
C ILE A 26 1.33 0.98 -12.30
N ASN A 27 1.24 0.07 -13.27
CA ASN A 27 0.58 0.30 -14.55
C ASN A 27 -0.76 -0.41 -14.69
N ASP A 28 -1.03 -1.41 -13.84
CA ASP A 28 -2.26 -2.20 -13.88
C ASP A 28 -3.06 -1.98 -12.61
N PRO A 29 -4.12 -1.15 -12.65
CA PRO A 29 -4.93 -0.88 -11.47
C PRO A 29 -5.62 -2.12 -10.91
N ILE A 30 -6.06 -3.04 -11.76
CA ILE A 30 -6.75 -4.26 -11.31
C ILE A 30 -5.79 -5.14 -10.53
N MET A 31 -4.59 -5.34 -11.04
CA MET A 31 -3.56 -6.10 -10.35
C MET A 31 -3.16 -5.40 -9.05
N ALA A 32 -2.99 -4.10 -9.07
CA ALA A 32 -2.63 -3.33 -7.88
C ALA A 32 -3.69 -3.45 -6.79
N ILE A 33 -4.98 -3.36 -7.14
CA ILE A 33 -6.09 -3.55 -6.20
C ILE A 33 -6.01 -4.93 -5.55
N ALA A 34 -5.79 -5.97 -6.34
CA ALA A 34 -5.66 -7.34 -5.84
C ALA A 34 -4.48 -7.50 -4.87
N LEU A 35 -3.31 -6.95 -5.23
CA LEU A 35 -2.12 -7.02 -4.40
C LEU A 35 -2.27 -6.23 -3.09
N LEU A 36 -2.92 -5.09 -3.14
CA LEU A 36 -3.20 -4.30 -1.94
C LEU A 36 -4.22 -5.01 -1.03
N SER A 37 -5.20 -5.69 -1.61
CA SER A 37 -6.15 -6.51 -0.85
C SER A 37 -5.44 -7.65 -0.13
N GLU A 38 -4.52 -8.34 -0.80
CA GLU A 38 -3.69 -9.37 -0.18
C GLU A 38 -2.84 -8.82 0.96
N GLN A 39 -2.27 -7.65 0.75
CA GLN A 39 -1.46 -6.99 1.79
C GLN A 39 -2.31 -6.67 3.02
N GLN A 40 -3.51 -6.17 2.83
CA GLN A 40 -4.43 -5.90 3.94
C GLN A 40 -4.77 -7.18 4.70
N HIS A 41 -5.05 -8.29 4.01
CA HIS A 41 -5.33 -9.58 4.65
C HIS A 41 -4.15 -10.10 5.46
N GLU A 42 -2.94 -10.03 4.90
CA GLU A 42 -1.74 -10.49 5.60
C GLU A 42 -1.42 -9.64 6.83
N TRP A 43 -1.71 -8.34 6.77
CA TRP A 43 -1.38 -7.40 7.85
C TRP A 43 -2.57 -7.04 8.73
N ALA A 44 -3.74 -7.65 8.51
CA ALA A 44 -4.92 -7.40 9.33
C ALA A 44 -4.63 -7.68 10.79
N GLY A 45 -5.02 -6.75 11.67
CA GLY A 45 -4.77 -6.87 13.10
C GLY A 45 -3.38 -6.45 13.57
N THR A 46 -2.47 -6.11 12.65
CA THR A 46 -1.17 -5.55 13.05
C THR A 46 -1.39 -4.20 13.72
N PRO A 47 -0.92 -4.02 14.98
CA PRO A 47 -1.14 -2.76 15.68
C PRO A 47 -0.25 -1.65 15.15
N TYR A 48 -0.70 -0.42 15.32
CA TYR A 48 0.13 0.74 15.05
C TYR A 48 1.18 0.90 16.15
N VAL A 49 2.45 0.95 15.75
CA VAL A 49 3.57 1.22 16.65
C VAL A 49 4.52 2.19 15.96
N LEU A 50 4.71 3.36 16.53
CA LEU A 50 5.62 4.37 15.98
C LEU A 50 7.03 3.80 15.84
N GLY A 51 7.61 3.93 14.64
CA GLY A 51 8.92 3.34 14.31
C GLY A 51 8.87 1.85 13.97
N GLY A 52 7.72 1.21 14.09
CA GLY A 52 7.54 -0.21 13.82
C GLY A 52 7.69 -0.57 12.34
N ARG A 53 8.23 -1.76 12.07
CA ARG A 53 8.53 -2.24 10.71
C ARG A 53 8.05 -3.65 10.44
N GLY A 54 7.27 -4.24 11.32
CA GLY A 54 6.89 -5.63 11.22
C GLY A 54 5.49 -5.91 11.71
N ARG A 55 5.11 -7.19 11.68
CA ARG A 55 3.74 -7.61 12.02
C ARG A 55 3.41 -7.52 13.50
N LYS A 56 4.38 -7.30 14.35
CA LYS A 56 4.16 -7.02 15.77
C LYS A 56 3.83 -5.56 16.04
N GLY A 57 4.08 -4.71 15.08
CA GLY A 57 3.78 -3.30 15.14
C GLY A 57 4.40 -2.57 13.96
N VAL A 58 3.65 -1.68 13.33
CA VAL A 58 4.07 -0.93 12.15
C VAL A 58 3.50 0.49 12.21
N ASP A 59 4.27 1.48 11.77
CA ASP A 59 3.73 2.82 11.58
C ASP A 59 3.25 3.04 10.13
N CYS A 60 2.69 4.21 9.85
CA CYS A 60 2.09 4.48 8.56
C CYS A 60 3.10 4.41 7.40
N SER A 61 4.24 5.06 7.52
CA SER A 61 5.27 5.06 6.48
C SER A 61 6.00 3.72 6.37
N GLY A 62 6.16 3.01 7.48
CA GLY A 62 6.73 1.65 7.50
C GLY A 62 5.84 0.67 6.74
N PHE A 63 4.55 0.74 6.93
CA PHE A 63 3.59 -0.09 6.20
C PHE A 63 3.62 0.22 4.69
N VAL A 64 3.65 1.49 4.33
CA VAL A 64 3.75 1.91 2.92
C VAL A 64 5.05 1.43 2.29
N GLN A 65 6.19 1.63 2.97
CA GLN A 65 7.49 1.17 2.49
C GLN A 65 7.51 -0.34 2.25
N THR A 66 7.06 -1.11 3.24
CA THR A 66 7.01 -2.57 3.16
C THR A 66 6.08 -3.06 2.06
N THR A 67 4.90 -2.45 1.94
CA THR A 67 3.92 -2.81 0.91
C THR A 67 4.47 -2.60 -0.49
N PHE A 68 5.08 -1.46 -0.75
CA PHE A 68 5.66 -1.17 -2.06
C PHE A 68 6.82 -2.10 -2.40
N PHE A 69 7.64 -2.43 -1.43
CA PHE A 69 8.74 -3.38 -1.66
C PHE A 69 8.21 -4.79 -1.90
N ASP A 70 7.30 -5.27 -1.06
CA ASP A 70 6.82 -6.65 -1.11
C ASP A 70 5.93 -6.91 -2.32
N ARG A 71 5.07 -5.95 -2.68
CA ARG A 71 4.05 -6.16 -3.72
C ARG A 71 4.45 -5.61 -5.07
N PHE A 72 5.26 -4.56 -5.12
CA PHE A 72 5.58 -3.88 -6.37
C PHE A 72 7.08 -3.85 -6.68
N GLY A 73 7.93 -4.32 -5.78
CA GLY A 73 9.38 -4.30 -5.98
C GLY A 73 9.98 -2.89 -5.98
N ILE A 74 9.28 -1.93 -5.40
CA ILE A 74 9.67 -0.52 -5.38
C ILE A 74 10.21 -0.16 -4.01
N LYS A 75 11.40 0.44 -3.97
CA LYS A 75 11.99 0.96 -2.74
C LYS A 75 11.55 2.39 -2.50
N LEU A 76 10.95 2.64 -1.35
CA LEU A 76 10.56 3.97 -0.91
C LEU A 76 11.38 4.43 0.28
N PRO A 77 11.49 5.76 0.50
CA PRO A 77 12.04 6.28 1.76
C PRO A 77 11.27 5.77 2.97
N ARG A 78 11.93 5.69 4.11
CA ARG A 78 11.33 5.14 5.34
C ARG A 78 10.34 6.08 6.00
N GLN A 79 10.55 7.38 5.94
CA GLN A 79 9.79 8.35 6.71
C GLN A 79 8.70 9.02 5.86
N THR A 80 7.57 9.33 6.49
CA THR A 80 6.45 9.98 5.82
C THR A 80 6.86 11.27 5.13
N LYS A 81 7.65 12.10 5.81
CA LYS A 81 8.13 13.39 5.26
C LYS A 81 8.93 13.20 3.97
N GLU A 82 9.77 12.19 3.92
CA GLU A 82 10.57 11.88 2.74
C GLU A 82 9.69 11.31 1.61
N GLN A 83 8.75 10.45 1.96
CA GLN A 83 7.78 9.91 0.99
C GLN A 83 6.94 11.04 0.37
N ALA A 84 6.60 12.06 1.14
CA ALA A 84 5.84 13.21 0.67
C ALA A 84 6.58 14.07 -0.35
N ASN A 85 7.90 13.91 -0.45
CA ASN A 85 8.75 14.58 -1.43
C ASN A 85 9.24 13.64 -2.54
N TYR A 86 8.76 12.40 -2.55
CA TYR A 86 9.19 11.39 -3.49
C TYR A 86 8.15 11.21 -4.60
N GLY A 87 8.62 10.91 -5.81
CA GLY A 87 7.73 10.73 -6.95
C GLY A 87 7.13 12.02 -7.48
N GLN A 88 6.00 11.90 -8.17
CA GLN A 88 5.34 13.01 -8.85
C GLN A 88 4.14 13.48 -8.04
N TYR A 89 4.00 14.80 -7.87
CA TYR A 89 2.81 15.41 -7.28
C TYR A 89 1.59 15.13 -8.16
N ILE A 90 0.47 14.74 -7.53
CA ILE A 90 -0.79 14.45 -8.21
C ILE A 90 -1.89 15.32 -7.60
N GLU A 91 -2.66 15.98 -8.46
CA GLU A 91 -3.85 16.71 -8.05
C GLU A 91 -4.88 15.74 -7.45
N LYS A 92 -5.67 16.21 -6.49
CA LYS A 92 -6.63 15.35 -5.78
C LYS A 92 -7.60 14.65 -6.73
N GLU A 93 -8.07 15.34 -7.76
CA GLU A 93 -8.99 14.81 -8.77
C GLU A 93 -8.37 13.74 -9.66
N ASP A 94 -7.05 13.68 -9.72
CA ASP A 94 -6.31 12.76 -10.58
C ASP A 94 -5.74 11.55 -9.84
N ILE A 95 -6.08 11.39 -8.58
CA ILE A 95 -5.59 10.27 -7.76
C ILE A 95 -6.04 8.94 -8.35
N GLN A 96 -5.09 8.00 -8.49
CA GLN A 96 -5.29 6.66 -9.03
C GLN A 96 -4.82 5.60 -8.05
N THR A 97 -5.25 4.36 -8.28
CA THR A 97 -4.80 3.20 -7.50
C THR A 97 -3.28 3.14 -7.40
N GLY A 98 -2.77 2.99 -6.19
CA GLY A 98 -1.34 2.95 -5.91
C GLY A 98 -0.72 4.30 -5.60
N ASP A 99 -1.43 5.40 -5.79
CA ASP A 99 -0.92 6.70 -5.38
C ASP A 99 -0.85 6.80 -3.86
N LEU A 100 0.14 7.49 -3.35
CA LEU A 100 0.26 7.78 -1.93
C LEU A 100 -0.56 9.03 -1.60
N VAL A 101 -1.34 8.94 -0.52
CA VAL A 101 -2.12 10.07 -0.01
C VAL A 101 -1.59 10.47 1.36
N PHE A 102 -1.37 11.76 1.56
CA PHE A 102 -0.72 12.32 2.75
C PHE A 102 -1.66 13.24 3.49
N PHE A 103 -1.52 13.24 4.81
CA PHE A 103 -2.37 13.98 5.73
C PHE A 103 -1.52 14.72 6.77
N LYS A 104 -1.96 15.88 7.18
CA LYS A 104 -1.40 16.63 8.32
C LYS A 104 -2.33 16.45 9.51
N THR A 105 -2.03 15.47 10.33
CA THR A 105 -2.89 15.06 11.44
C THR A 105 -2.47 15.64 12.79
N GLY A 106 -1.24 16.15 12.87
CA GLY A 106 -0.63 16.52 14.15
C GLY A 106 -0.22 15.34 15.01
N ARG A 107 -0.42 14.12 14.51
CA ARG A 107 -0.07 12.86 15.18
C ARG A 107 0.86 12.03 14.29
N GLY A 108 1.48 11.00 14.88
CA GLY A 108 2.40 10.12 14.17
C GLY A 108 3.73 10.80 13.85
N PRO A 109 4.49 10.27 12.88
CA PRO A 109 5.81 10.79 12.57
C PRO A 109 5.74 12.23 12.08
N ASN A 110 6.30 13.16 12.86
CA ASN A 110 6.35 14.59 12.54
C ASN A 110 4.96 15.24 12.32
N GLY A 111 3.89 14.65 12.85
CA GLY A 111 2.53 15.14 12.66
C GLY A 111 1.92 14.81 11.30
N TYR A 112 2.52 13.89 10.55
CA TYR A 112 2.08 13.49 9.22
C TYR A 112 1.59 12.04 9.21
N HIS A 113 0.73 11.75 8.24
CA HIS A 113 0.23 10.41 8.00
C HIS A 113 0.23 10.11 6.50
N VAL A 114 0.34 8.84 6.15
CA VAL A 114 0.36 8.38 4.76
C VAL A 114 -0.42 7.09 4.61
N GLY A 115 -1.08 6.94 3.47
CA GLY A 115 -1.74 5.72 3.04
C GLY A 115 -1.62 5.52 1.55
N ILE A 116 -2.14 4.41 1.07
CA ILE A 116 -2.11 4.02 -0.35
C ILE A 116 -3.53 4.04 -0.89
N TYR A 117 -3.77 4.87 -1.89
CA TYR A 117 -5.09 4.92 -2.52
C TYR A 117 -5.40 3.61 -3.24
N VAL A 118 -6.60 3.10 -3.04
CA VAL A 118 -7.05 1.86 -3.67
C VAL A 118 -8.07 2.13 -4.76
N LYS A 119 -9.29 2.47 -4.39
CA LYS A 119 -10.39 2.80 -5.31
C LYS A 119 -11.57 3.39 -4.53
N GLU A 120 -12.49 4.06 -5.24
CA GLU A 120 -13.74 4.55 -4.64
C GLU A 120 -13.51 5.37 -3.37
N ASP A 121 -12.52 6.28 -3.44
CA ASP A 121 -12.10 7.15 -2.34
C ASP A 121 -11.54 6.42 -1.10
N LYS A 122 -11.28 5.12 -1.21
CA LYS A 122 -10.70 4.33 -0.12
C LYS A 122 -9.19 4.25 -0.25
N PHE A 123 -8.53 4.35 0.89
CA PHE A 123 -7.09 4.16 1.00
C PHE A 123 -6.75 3.15 2.10
N LEU A 124 -5.67 2.45 1.90
CA LEU A 124 -5.14 1.43 2.81
C LEU A 124 -4.02 2.04 3.66
N HIS A 125 -4.10 1.89 4.98
CA HIS A 125 -3.10 2.47 5.87
C HIS A 125 -2.98 1.74 7.19
N ALA A 126 -1.86 1.96 7.89
CA ALA A 126 -1.70 1.56 9.27
C ALA A 126 -2.28 2.67 10.16
N SER A 127 -3.44 2.40 10.75
CA SER A 127 -4.16 3.36 11.58
C SER A 127 -3.87 3.11 13.06
N THR A 128 -3.84 4.20 13.84
CA THR A 128 -3.78 4.10 15.30
C THR A 128 -5.06 3.48 15.88
N LYS A 129 -6.14 3.47 15.08
CA LYS A 129 -7.41 2.84 15.43
C LYS A 129 -7.66 1.67 14.47
N GLY A 130 -7.48 0.46 14.98
CA GLY A 130 -7.78 -0.76 14.23
C GLY A 130 -6.62 -1.33 13.41
N GLY A 131 -5.45 -0.70 13.38
CA GLY A 131 -4.28 -1.22 12.68
C GLY A 131 -4.38 -1.03 11.16
N VAL A 132 -4.03 -2.06 10.40
CA VAL A 132 -4.04 -2.01 8.93
C VAL A 132 -5.47 -2.17 8.41
N VAL A 133 -6.04 -1.06 7.96
CA VAL A 133 -7.44 -0.95 7.55
C VAL A 133 -7.61 -0.05 6.34
N TYR A 134 -8.81 -0.11 5.73
CA TYR A 134 -9.24 0.88 4.75
C TYR A 134 -9.97 2.03 5.44
N SER A 135 -9.77 3.24 4.94
CA SER A 135 -10.53 4.42 5.34
C SER A 135 -10.94 5.21 4.09
N SER A 136 -11.87 6.15 4.26
CA SER A 136 -12.37 6.95 3.13
C SER A 136 -11.79 8.36 3.16
N LEU A 137 -11.34 8.84 2.00
CA LEU A 137 -10.94 10.23 1.81
C LEU A 137 -12.11 11.21 2.03
N ASN A 138 -13.33 10.73 1.91
CA ASN A 138 -14.55 11.54 2.06
C ASN A 138 -15.04 11.64 3.51
N SER A 139 -14.48 10.88 4.44
CA SER A 139 -14.79 11.05 5.86
C SER A 139 -14.30 12.41 6.35
N ASP A 140 -14.99 12.98 7.32
CA ASP A 140 -14.69 14.33 7.79
C ASP A 140 -13.25 14.50 8.25
N TYR A 141 -12.76 13.56 9.01
CA TYR A 141 -11.40 13.61 9.56
C TYR A 141 -10.33 13.61 8.44
N TRP A 142 -10.43 12.66 7.49
CA TRP A 142 -9.43 12.53 6.44
C TRP A 142 -9.56 13.65 5.40
N ARG A 143 -10.76 14.10 5.11
CA ARG A 143 -10.97 15.25 4.22
C ARG A 143 -10.35 16.54 4.76
N LYS A 144 -10.51 16.79 6.06
CA LYS A 144 -9.97 17.99 6.72
C LYS A 144 -8.45 17.98 6.85
N THR A 145 -7.86 16.80 7.02
CA THR A 145 -6.42 16.67 7.23
C THR A 145 -5.64 16.40 5.94
N TYR A 146 -6.34 16.15 4.84
CA TYR A 146 -5.70 15.88 3.55
C TYR A 146 -4.71 16.97 3.16
N TRP A 147 -3.52 16.55 2.70
CA TRP A 147 -2.44 17.45 2.34
C TRP A 147 -2.07 17.35 0.87
N GLN A 148 -1.67 16.18 0.39
CA GLN A 148 -1.25 15.99 -1.01
C GLN A 148 -1.26 14.50 -1.39
N ALA A 149 -1.06 14.25 -2.69
CA ALA A 149 -0.86 12.91 -3.21
C ALA A 149 0.41 12.84 -4.07
N ARG A 150 1.03 11.66 -4.11
CA ARG A 150 2.23 11.37 -4.90
C ARG A 150 2.07 10.08 -5.69
N ARG A 151 2.52 10.08 -6.93
CA ARG A 151 2.61 8.88 -7.77
C ARG A 151 4.06 8.47 -7.88
N ILE A 152 4.29 7.21 -7.58
CA ILE A 152 5.64 6.66 -7.53
C ILE A 152 6.06 6.11 -8.91
#